data_5ec036612858f40ae2b77cc60e68f58c
#
_entry.id   5ec036612858f40ae2b77cc60e68f58c
#
_cell.length_a   1.000
_cell.length_b   1.000
_cell.length_c   1.000
_cell.angle_alpha   90.00
_cell.angle_beta   90.00
_cell.angle_gamma   90.00
#
_symmetry.space_group_name_H-M   'P 1'
#
loop_
_entity.id
_entity.type
_entity.pdbx_description
1 polymer ?
#
loop_
_entity_poly.entity_id
_entity_poly.type
_entity_poly.pdbx_seq_one_letter_code
_entity_poly.pdbx_strand_id
1 'polypeptide(L)'
;MKVELENVKPMDIEKRSFEIITEELGDKKLVPGTELIVKRCIHTSADFDYAENLCFSENAVEKAIAAIKDGACIVTDTHMAESGINKRVLSRYGGEVFCFISDEDVAATAKANGTTRATASMDKAAAMGKKLILSLIHI
;
A
#
# COMPACT_ATOMS: atom_id res chain seq x y z
N MET A 1 8.43 -34.63 -13.15
CA MET A 1 9.48 -33.60 -13.16
C MET A 1 9.82 -33.27 -11.70
N LYS A 2 11.06 -33.54 -11.23
CA LYS A 2 11.47 -33.13 -9.87
C LYS A 2 11.82 -31.64 -9.95
N VAL A 3 11.10 -30.81 -9.24
CA VAL A 3 11.47 -29.40 -9.06
C VAL A 3 12.57 -29.36 -8.00
N GLU A 4 13.78 -28.94 -8.38
CA GLU A 4 14.82 -28.65 -7.40
C GLU A 4 14.49 -27.30 -6.74
N LEU A 5 14.24 -27.34 -5.42
CA LEU A 5 14.00 -26.13 -4.65
C LEU A 5 15.33 -25.50 -4.26
N GLU A 6 15.51 -24.24 -4.58
CA GLU A 6 16.64 -23.44 -4.14
C GLU A 6 16.56 -23.23 -2.62
N ASN A 7 17.61 -23.54 -1.89
CA ASN A 7 17.65 -23.38 -0.43
C ASN A 7 18.18 -21.98 -0.09
N VAL A 8 17.28 -21.03 0.08
CA VAL A 8 17.58 -19.63 0.42
C VAL A 8 17.35 -19.40 1.90
N LYS A 9 18.28 -18.69 2.58
CA LYS A 9 18.08 -18.31 3.98
C LYS A 9 16.89 -17.37 4.12
N PRO A 10 16.09 -17.46 5.20
CA PRO A 10 14.89 -16.62 5.39
C PRO A 10 15.13 -15.12 5.20
N MET A 11 16.27 -14.60 5.62
CA MET A 11 16.61 -13.17 5.47
C MET A 11 16.92 -12.75 4.02
N ASP A 12 17.24 -13.70 3.15
CA ASP A 12 17.64 -13.46 1.77
C ASP A 12 16.51 -13.74 0.77
N ILE A 13 15.37 -14.30 1.24
CA ILE A 13 14.24 -14.69 0.37
C ILE A 13 13.73 -13.51 -0.47
N GLU A 14 13.49 -12.37 0.15
CA GLU A 14 13.01 -11.18 -0.56
C GLU A 14 14.02 -10.70 -1.61
N LYS A 15 15.31 -10.64 -1.24
CA LYS A 15 16.38 -10.22 -2.13
C LYS A 15 16.46 -11.16 -3.34
N ARG A 16 16.46 -12.47 -3.08
CA ARG A 16 16.49 -13.48 -4.15
C ARG A 16 15.28 -13.39 -5.08
N SER A 17 14.09 -13.20 -4.51
CA SER A 17 12.87 -12.99 -5.29
C SER A 17 12.97 -11.72 -6.17
N PHE A 18 13.52 -10.63 -5.67
CA PHE A 18 13.70 -9.40 -6.46
C PHE A 18 14.73 -9.59 -7.59
N GLU A 19 15.76 -10.41 -7.40
CA GLU A 19 16.71 -10.80 -8.46
C GLU A 19 15.99 -11.56 -9.58
N ILE A 20 15.20 -12.59 -9.22
CA ILE A 20 14.41 -13.39 -10.18
C ILE A 20 13.43 -12.49 -10.95
N ILE A 21 12.67 -11.64 -10.23
CA ILE A 21 11.73 -10.70 -10.85
C ILE A 21 12.45 -9.75 -11.82
N THR A 22 13.65 -9.31 -11.47
CA THR A 22 14.45 -8.46 -12.35
C THR A 22 14.87 -9.16 -13.63
N GLU A 23 15.31 -10.42 -13.50
CA GLU A 23 15.69 -11.26 -14.64
C GLU A 23 14.49 -11.52 -15.56
N GLU A 24 13.33 -11.83 -14.99
CA GLU A 24 12.11 -12.10 -15.76
C GLU A 24 11.52 -10.84 -16.41
N LEU A 25 11.63 -9.68 -15.79
CA LEU A 25 11.22 -8.40 -16.38
C LEU A 25 12.11 -7.99 -17.57
N GLY A 26 13.37 -8.47 -17.60
CA GLY A 26 14.31 -8.18 -18.68
C GLY A 26 14.48 -6.69 -18.93
N ASP A 27 14.37 -6.29 -20.20
CA ASP A 27 14.55 -4.89 -20.64
C ASP A 27 13.28 -4.03 -20.47
N LYS A 28 12.26 -4.50 -19.75
CA LYS A 28 11.01 -3.76 -19.55
C LYS A 28 11.29 -2.46 -18.78
N LYS A 29 10.93 -1.34 -19.40
CA LYS A 29 11.10 -0.03 -18.79
C LYS A 29 9.94 0.26 -17.83
N LEU A 30 10.27 0.40 -16.56
CA LEU A 30 9.35 0.87 -15.53
C LEU A 30 9.42 2.40 -15.41
N VAL A 31 8.40 3.00 -14.80
CA VAL A 31 8.44 4.43 -14.47
C VAL A 31 9.63 4.68 -13.51
N PRO A 32 10.54 5.62 -13.80
CA PRO A 32 11.69 5.88 -12.95
C PRO A 32 11.31 6.13 -11.49
N GLY A 33 12.02 5.48 -10.57
CA GLY A 33 11.78 5.58 -9.13
C GLY A 33 10.66 4.69 -8.57
N THR A 34 9.95 3.94 -9.43
CA THR A 34 8.87 3.04 -8.99
C THR A 34 9.27 1.56 -8.94
N GLU A 35 10.49 1.23 -9.33
CA GLU A 35 10.97 -0.14 -9.53
C GLU A 35 10.78 -1.02 -8.29
N LEU A 36 11.08 -0.50 -7.10
CA LEU A 36 10.92 -1.25 -5.85
C LEU A 36 9.45 -1.51 -5.51
N ILE A 37 8.55 -0.59 -5.87
CA ILE A 37 7.12 -0.74 -5.62
C ILE A 37 6.55 -1.81 -6.55
N VAL A 38 6.86 -1.73 -7.85
CA VAL A 38 6.42 -2.72 -8.84
C VAL A 38 6.91 -4.11 -8.46
N LYS A 39 8.21 -4.25 -8.16
CA LYS A 39 8.78 -5.55 -7.73
C LYS A 39 8.16 -6.06 -6.44
N ARG A 40 7.78 -5.18 -5.51
CA ARG A 40 7.07 -5.57 -4.29
C ARG A 40 5.68 -6.11 -4.60
N CYS A 41 4.93 -5.48 -5.51
CA CYS A 41 3.63 -5.97 -5.95
C CYS A 41 3.75 -7.35 -6.62
N ILE A 42 4.71 -7.53 -7.52
CA ILE A 42 4.97 -8.82 -8.18
C ILE A 42 5.41 -9.87 -7.14
N HIS A 43 6.30 -9.54 -6.22
CA HIS A 43 6.76 -10.46 -5.17
C HIS A 43 5.61 -11.02 -4.32
N THR A 44 4.61 -10.21 -4.02
CA THR A 44 3.49 -10.62 -3.17
C THR A 44 2.37 -11.37 -3.91
N SER A 45 2.24 -11.17 -5.22
CA SER A 45 1.14 -11.71 -6.03
C SER A 45 1.58 -12.74 -7.07
N ALA A 46 2.88 -12.79 -7.40
CA ALA A 46 3.45 -13.49 -8.56
C ALA A 46 2.83 -13.03 -9.90
N ASP A 47 2.26 -11.82 -9.95
CA ASP A 47 1.58 -11.27 -11.11
C ASP A 47 2.43 -10.18 -11.76
N PHE A 48 2.96 -10.45 -12.96
CA PHE A 48 3.81 -9.54 -13.71
C PHE A 48 3.05 -8.44 -14.44
N ASP A 49 1.72 -8.53 -14.54
CA ASP A 49 0.87 -7.49 -15.13
C ASP A 49 0.95 -6.17 -14.34
N TYR A 50 1.36 -6.20 -13.07
CA TYR A 50 1.66 -5.00 -12.30
C TYR A 50 2.71 -4.10 -12.95
N ALA A 51 3.63 -4.65 -13.72
CA ALA A 51 4.63 -3.86 -14.43
C ALA A 51 4.05 -3.03 -15.57
N GLU A 52 2.85 -3.36 -16.04
CA GLU A 52 2.13 -2.64 -17.11
C GLU A 52 0.96 -1.81 -16.58
N ASN A 53 0.24 -2.34 -15.58
CA ASN A 53 -1.04 -1.81 -15.16
C ASN A 53 -0.97 -0.83 -13.99
N LEU A 54 0.17 -0.77 -13.25
CA LEU A 54 0.34 0.23 -12.20
C LEU A 54 0.47 1.64 -12.81
N CYS A 55 -0.41 2.52 -12.36
CA CYS A 55 -0.41 3.92 -12.75
C CYS A 55 0.14 4.79 -11.61
N PHE A 56 1.08 5.66 -11.92
CA PHE A 56 1.67 6.59 -10.98
C PHE A 56 1.43 8.03 -11.44
N SER A 57 1.01 8.88 -10.52
CA SER A 57 1.03 10.32 -10.77
C SER A 57 2.48 10.84 -10.74
N GLU A 58 2.69 12.02 -11.29
CA GLU A 58 4.02 12.65 -11.31
C GLU A 58 4.62 12.78 -9.91
N ASN A 59 5.85 12.27 -9.74
CA ASN A 59 6.61 12.25 -8.48
C ASN A 59 5.84 11.61 -7.31
N ALA A 60 4.98 10.59 -7.60
CA ALA A 60 4.14 9.96 -6.58
C ALA A 60 4.96 9.35 -5.43
N VAL A 61 6.06 8.67 -5.76
CA VAL A 61 6.92 7.99 -4.78
C VAL A 61 7.62 9.01 -3.88
N GLU A 62 8.23 10.04 -4.46
CA GLU A 62 8.91 11.10 -3.73
C GLU A 62 7.94 11.86 -2.83
N LYS A 63 6.75 12.19 -3.33
CA LYS A 63 5.69 12.84 -2.54
C LYS A 63 5.22 11.97 -1.39
N ALA A 64 5.02 10.67 -1.61
CA ALA A 64 4.63 9.73 -0.55
C ALA A 64 5.71 9.61 0.53
N ILE A 65 6.99 9.47 0.13
CA ILE A 65 8.12 9.42 1.07
C ILE A 65 8.21 10.73 1.87
N ALA A 66 8.10 11.88 1.21
CA ALA A 66 8.13 13.17 1.87
C ALA A 66 6.97 13.33 2.87
N ALA A 67 5.75 12.94 2.49
CA ALA A 67 4.59 12.98 3.37
C ALA A 67 4.78 12.09 4.62
N ILE A 68 5.28 10.86 4.45
CA ILE A 68 5.57 9.96 5.58
C ILE A 68 6.62 10.56 6.51
N LYS A 69 7.71 11.11 5.96
CA LYS A 69 8.78 11.75 6.75
C LYS A 69 8.29 12.98 7.52
N ASP A 70 7.25 13.63 7.01
CA ASP A 70 6.61 14.80 7.63
C ASP A 70 5.43 14.41 8.55
N GLY A 71 5.35 13.16 8.94
CA GLY A 71 4.39 12.66 9.94
C GLY A 71 2.98 12.44 9.41
N ALA A 72 2.80 12.23 8.10
CA ALA A 72 1.48 11.92 7.57
C ALA A 72 0.92 10.62 8.18
N CYS A 73 -0.36 10.63 8.50
CA CYS A 73 -1.10 9.46 8.93
C CYS A 73 -1.62 8.69 7.70
N ILE A 74 -1.78 7.37 7.84
CA ILE A 74 -2.37 6.54 6.81
C ILE A 74 -3.78 6.17 7.25
N VAL A 75 -4.76 6.37 6.37
CA VAL A 75 -6.14 5.92 6.59
C VAL A 75 -6.48 4.86 5.56
N THR A 76 -6.97 3.73 6.02
CA THR A 76 -7.37 2.61 5.17
C THR A 76 -8.88 2.42 5.22
N ASP A 77 -9.46 1.94 4.15
CA ASP A 77 -10.87 1.56 4.05
C ASP A 77 -11.16 0.12 4.54
N THR A 78 -10.10 -0.66 4.81
CA THR A 78 -10.22 -2.03 5.32
C THR A 78 -9.24 -2.31 6.44
N HIS A 79 -9.63 -3.13 7.42
CA HIS A 79 -8.74 -3.62 8.47
C HIS A 79 -7.62 -4.52 7.93
N MET A 80 -7.83 -5.17 6.80
CA MET A 80 -6.79 -5.97 6.16
C MET A 80 -5.62 -5.08 5.71
N ALA A 81 -5.90 -3.98 5.03
CA ALA A 81 -4.88 -3.01 4.63
C ALA A 81 -4.21 -2.36 5.86
N GLU A 82 -4.99 -1.98 6.87
CA GLU A 82 -4.47 -1.47 8.15
C GLU A 82 -3.47 -2.43 8.79
N SER A 83 -3.79 -3.72 8.81
CA SER A 83 -2.94 -4.76 9.41
C SER A 83 -1.64 -4.97 8.64
N GLY A 84 -1.62 -4.71 7.34
CA GLY A 84 -0.43 -4.82 6.48
C GLY A 84 0.57 -3.69 6.66
N ILE A 85 0.19 -2.57 7.27
CA ILE A 85 1.07 -1.41 7.45
C ILE A 85 1.99 -1.61 8.65
N ASN A 86 3.29 -1.36 8.46
CA ASN A 86 4.27 -1.42 9.55
C ASN A 86 4.16 -0.18 10.46
N LYS A 87 3.25 -0.28 11.44
CA LYS A 87 2.95 0.79 12.41
C LYS A 87 4.19 1.23 13.20
N ARG A 88 5.11 0.30 13.50
CA ARG A 88 6.35 0.60 14.24
C ARG A 88 7.30 1.48 13.42
N VAL A 89 7.38 1.26 12.11
CA VAL A 89 8.21 2.10 11.24
C VAL A 89 7.55 3.46 11.05
N LEU A 90 6.26 3.50 10.78
CA LEU A 90 5.50 4.73 10.56
C LEU A 90 5.56 5.67 11.79
N SER A 91 5.42 5.13 12.99
CA SER A 91 5.48 5.91 14.24
C SER A 91 6.81 6.62 14.50
N ARG A 92 7.92 6.14 13.91
CA ARG A 92 9.21 6.84 13.99
C ARG A 92 9.22 8.21 13.34
N TYR A 93 8.28 8.43 12.41
CA TYR A 93 8.07 9.69 11.70
C TYR A 93 6.89 10.48 12.27
N GLY A 94 6.28 10.03 13.36
CA GLY A 94 5.11 10.68 13.97
C GLY A 94 3.77 10.35 13.31
N GLY A 95 3.75 9.49 12.30
CA GLY A 95 2.54 9.03 11.63
C GLY A 95 1.82 7.92 12.40
N GLU A 96 0.52 7.83 12.20
CA GLU A 96 -0.37 6.81 12.76
C GLU A 96 -1.19 6.15 11.64
N VAL A 97 -1.77 4.98 11.93
CA VAL A 97 -2.67 4.30 10.99
C VAL A 97 -4.08 4.28 11.58
N PHE A 98 -5.07 4.60 10.76
CA PHE A 98 -6.48 4.60 11.13
C PHE A 98 -7.30 3.78 10.14
N CYS A 99 -8.33 3.11 10.65
CA CYS A 99 -9.37 2.45 9.87
C CYS A 99 -10.70 2.64 10.58
N PHE A 100 -11.60 3.42 10.01
CA PHE A 100 -12.88 3.80 10.63
C PHE A 100 -14.06 2.95 10.17
N ILE A 101 -13.84 1.94 9.33
CA ILE A 101 -14.89 1.15 8.67
C ILE A 101 -15.86 0.46 9.65
N SER A 102 -15.39 0.13 10.86
CA SER A 102 -16.17 -0.56 11.89
C SER A 102 -16.73 0.40 12.95
N ASP A 103 -16.46 1.71 12.86
CA ASP A 103 -16.94 2.66 13.83
C ASP A 103 -18.47 2.83 13.75
N GLU A 104 -19.13 2.90 14.90
CA GLU A 104 -20.60 2.99 14.97
C GLU A 104 -21.12 4.29 14.36
N ASP A 105 -20.44 5.41 14.59
CA ASP A 105 -20.76 6.71 14.00
C ASP A 105 -20.64 6.70 12.47
N VAL A 106 -19.66 6.00 11.93
CA VAL A 106 -19.48 5.82 10.48
C VAL A 106 -20.63 4.99 9.91
N ALA A 107 -21.04 3.91 10.60
CA ALA A 107 -22.17 3.11 10.18
C ALA A 107 -23.49 3.90 10.19
N ALA A 108 -23.71 4.71 11.23
CA ALA A 108 -24.88 5.58 11.34
C ALA A 108 -24.91 6.66 10.25
N THR A 109 -23.77 7.33 10.01
CA THR A 109 -23.62 8.36 8.98
C THR A 109 -23.85 7.78 7.58
N ALA A 110 -23.27 6.62 7.27
CA ALA A 110 -23.47 5.96 5.99
C ALA A 110 -24.95 5.64 5.73
N LYS A 111 -25.65 5.15 6.76
CA LYS A 111 -27.10 4.87 6.68
C LYS A 111 -27.92 6.14 6.50
N ALA A 112 -27.63 7.19 7.25
CA ALA A 112 -28.35 8.46 7.19
C ALA A 112 -28.20 9.13 5.80
N ASN A 113 -27.01 9.05 5.21
CA ASN A 113 -26.67 9.69 3.93
C ASN A 113 -26.93 8.79 2.71
N GLY A 114 -27.38 7.55 2.88
CA GLY A 114 -27.58 6.60 1.79
C GLY A 114 -26.29 6.26 1.03
N THR A 115 -25.15 6.27 1.71
CA THR A 115 -23.82 6.02 1.14
C THR A 115 -23.16 4.78 1.73
N THR A 116 -21.93 4.45 1.30
CA THR A 116 -21.17 3.32 1.83
C THR A 116 -20.41 3.69 3.11
N ARG A 117 -20.10 2.68 3.95
CA ARG A 117 -19.22 2.89 5.10
C ARG A 117 -17.83 3.36 4.69
N ALA A 118 -17.33 2.91 3.53
CA ALA A 118 -16.03 3.36 3.02
C ALA A 118 -16.05 4.87 2.74
N THR A 119 -17.08 5.39 2.09
CA THR A 119 -17.26 6.83 1.86
C THR A 119 -17.31 7.59 3.18
N ALA A 120 -18.19 7.19 4.10
CA ALA A 120 -18.32 7.84 5.41
C ALA A 120 -17.01 7.77 6.24
N SER A 121 -16.22 6.69 6.10
CA SER A 121 -14.89 6.58 6.72
C SER A 121 -13.91 7.62 6.20
N MET A 122 -13.92 7.87 4.88
CA MET A 122 -13.04 8.87 4.28
C MET A 122 -13.48 10.29 4.62
N ASP A 123 -14.80 10.56 4.71
CA ASP A 123 -15.32 11.85 5.20
C ASP A 123 -14.87 12.11 6.65
N LYS A 124 -14.93 11.09 7.50
CA LYS A 124 -14.41 11.15 8.87
C LYS A 124 -12.91 11.43 8.90
N ALA A 125 -12.15 10.76 8.03
CA ALA A 125 -10.70 10.99 7.89
C ALA A 125 -10.41 12.44 7.47
N ALA A 126 -11.12 12.96 6.49
CA ALA A 126 -10.95 14.34 6.01
C ALA A 126 -11.18 15.38 7.11
N ALA A 127 -12.09 15.09 8.06
CA ALA A 127 -12.38 15.96 9.20
C ALA A 127 -11.28 15.96 10.29
N MET A 128 -10.28 15.07 10.23
CA MET A 128 -9.22 14.98 11.26
C MET A 128 -8.27 16.17 11.28
N GLY A 129 -8.19 16.96 10.22
CA GLY A 129 -7.24 18.08 10.11
C GLY A 129 -5.75 17.67 10.11
N LYS A 130 -5.46 16.41 9.85
CA LYS A 130 -4.09 15.84 9.73
C LYS A 130 -3.67 15.73 8.26
N LYS A 131 -2.36 15.64 8.01
CA LYS A 131 -1.85 15.19 6.71
C LYS A 131 -2.15 13.71 6.55
N LEU A 132 -2.79 13.33 5.45
CA LEU A 132 -3.28 11.98 5.23
C LEU A 132 -2.75 11.37 3.93
N ILE A 133 -2.46 10.07 4.00
CA ILE A 133 -2.34 9.17 2.85
C ILE A 133 -3.54 8.23 2.92
N LEU A 134 -4.35 8.21 1.88
CA LEU A 134 -5.55 7.38 1.82
C LEU A 134 -5.26 6.10 1.03
N SER A 135 -5.66 4.96 1.60
CA SER A 135 -5.60 3.65 0.96
C SER A 135 -7.02 3.14 0.75
N LEU A 136 -7.43 3.06 -0.50
CA LEU A 136 -8.78 2.71 -0.93
C LEU A 136 -8.76 1.50 -1.84
N ILE A 137 -9.72 0.59 -1.65
CA ILE A 137 -10.01 -0.49 -2.58
C ILE A 137 -11.15 -0.04 -3.48
N HIS A 138 -10.91 -0.02 -4.79
CA HIS A 138 -11.96 0.16 -5.78
C HIS A 138 -12.52 -1.22 -6.16
N ILE A 139 -13.81 -1.40 -5.92
CA ILE A 139 -14.57 -2.56 -6.36
C ILE A 139 -15.53 -2.09 -7.46
#